data_a7b326497019b948d5c305bf48a1da97
#
_entry.id   a7b326497019b948d5c305bf48a1da97
#
_cell.length_a   1.000
_cell.length_b   1.000
_cell.length_c   1.000
_cell.angle_alpha   90.00
_cell.angle_beta   90.00
_cell.angle_gamma   90.00
#
_symmetry.space_group_name_H-M   'P 1'
#
loop_
_entity.id
_entity.type
_entity.pdbx_description
1 polymer ?
#
loop_
_entity_poly.entity_id
_entity_poly.type
_entity_poly.pdbx_seq_one_letter_code
_entity_poly.pdbx_strand_id
1 'polypeptide(L)'
;MKNLFVLIIALFAFFGCGEDESSSANFKEFSLNEEIKLVDVSGKELTLVRKNHGFAIKNDENKVLMIDIFGTFCPPCQKEAAELTKYQLENKDKFTLIGLTHFENVTNEYVLHEFMQKFNAYYFITNDQKINDRLAEQIVRDIEYKHEIALPFKVVIKNGEYQILTDVDSGQYGVRYYLGGIKVTKMKEDLAKIYETK
;
A
#
# COMPACT_ATOMS: atom_id res chain seq x y z
N MET A 1 64.46 -43.50 -19.83
CA MET A 1 63.98 -42.47 -20.73
C MET A 1 62.49 -42.75 -20.92
N LYS A 2 61.64 -42.31 -20.04
CA LYS A 2 60.20 -42.42 -20.14
C LYS A 2 59.59 -41.11 -19.69
N ASN A 3 59.01 -40.38 -20.63
CA ASN A 3 58.35 -39.13 -20.40
C ASN A 3 57.02 -39.37 -19.65
N LEU A 4 56.89 -38.82 -18.47
CA LEU A 4 55.66 -38.82 -17.71
C LEU A 4 54.94 -37.50 -17.96
N PHE A 5 53.91 -37.50 -18.78
CA PHE A 5 53.02 -36.38 -19.00
C PHE A 5 52.03 -36.32 -17.83
N VAL A 6 52.18 -35.32 -16.97
CA VAL A 6 51.21 -35.04 -15.90
C VAL A 6 50.12 -34.13 -16.49
N LEU A 7 48.90 -34.71 -16.59
CA LEU A 7 47.68 -34.02 -17.03
C LEU A 7 47.10 -33.27 -15.84
N ILE A 8 47.26 -31.94 -15.82
CA ILE A 8 46.61 -31.08 -14.82
C ILE A 8 45.17 -30.83 -15.28
N ILE A 9 44.20 -31.47 -14.62
CA ILE A 9 42.77 -31.16 -14.78
C ILE A 9 42.47 -29.97 -13.91
N ALA A 10 42.26 -28.81 -14.54
CA ALA A 10 41.75 -27.62 -13.89
C ALA A 10 40.25 -27.77 -13.60
N LEU A 11 39.90 -27.96 -12.32
CA LEU A 11 38.51 -27.90 -11.84
C LEU A 11 38.06 -26.43 -11.85
N PHE A 12 37.28 -26.04 -12.84
CA PHE A 12 36.52 -24.79 -12.78
C PHE A 12 35.35 -25.00 -11.83
N ALA A 13 35.51 -24.53 -10.62
CA ALA A 13 34.38 -24.34 -9.72
C ALA A 13 33.51 -23.19 -10.27
N PHE A 14 32.38 -23.53 -10.85
CA PHE A 14 31.33 -22.55 -11.11
C PHE A 14 30.79 -22.07 -9.77
N PHE A 15 31.23 -20.89 -9.35
CA PHE A 15 30.50 -20.11 -8.38
C PHE A 15 29.18 -19.69 -9.04
N GLY A 16 28.13 -20.43 -8.79
CA GLY A 16 26.78 -19.98 -9.08
C GLY A 16 26.51 -18.76 -8.21
N CYS A 17 26.34 -17.59 -8.84
CA CYS A 17 25.65 -16.47 -8.22
C CYS A 17 24.25 -17.00 -7.87
N GLY A 18 23.98 -17.12 -6.56
CA GLY A 18 22.61 -17.24 -6.09
C GLY A 18 21.92 -15.93 -6.45
N GLU A 19 21.02 -15.97 -7.41
CA GLU A 19 20.00 -14.95 -7.55
C GLU A 19 19.15 -15.05 -6.28
N ASP A 20 19.14 -13.97 -5.51
CA ASP A 20 18.16 -13.78 -4.46
C ASP A 20 16.78 -13.82 -5.14
N GLU A 21 16.13 -14.98 -5.11
CA GLU A 21 14.72 -15.11 -5.41
C GLU A 21 13.95 -14.35 -4.32
N SER A 22 13.84 -13.04 -4.51
CA SER A 22 12.94 -12.21 -3.75
C SER A 22 11.51 -12.76 -3.88
N SER A 23 10.77 -12.71 -2.80
CA SER A 23 9.43 -13.21 -2.49
C SER A 23 8.30 -13.04 -3.54
N SER A 24 8.61 -12.65 -4.76
CA SER A 24 7.65 -12.41 -5.86
C SER A 24 7.15 -13.69 -6.56
N ALA A 25 7.72 -14.86 -6.26
CA ALA A 25 7.41 -16.09 -7.01
C ALA A 25 6.00 -16.65 -6.80
N ASN A 26 5.25 -16.20 -5.79
CA ASN A 26 3.91 -16.71 -5.44
C ASN A 26 2.81 -15.63 -5.35
N PHE A 27 3.06 -14.43 -5.86
CA PHE A 27 2.02 -13.40 -5.85
C PHE A 27 0.86 -13.76 -6.80
N LYS A 28 -0.35 -13.84 -6.26
CA LYS A 28 -1.57 -14.04 -7.02
C LYS A 28 -2.28 -12.71 -7.24
N GLU A 29 -2.27 -12.21 -8.46
CA GLU A 29 -3.01 -11.01 -8.84
C GLU A 29 -4.51 -11.15 -8.56
N PHE A 30 -5.16 -10.01 -8.27
CA PHE A 30 -6.61 -9.96 -8.22
C PHE A 30 -7.18 -9.96 -9.64
N SER A 31 -8.12 -10.86 -9.89
CA SER A 31 -8.83 -10.94 -11.17
C SER A 31 -9.80 -9.76 -11.34
N LEU A 32 -10.00 -9.31 -12.57
CA LEU A 32 -11.00 -8.27 -12.85
C LEU A 32 -12.36 -8.64 -12.26
N ASN A 33 -12.98 -7.68 -11.55
CA ASN A 33 -14.22 -7.82 -10.81
C ASN A 33 -14.16 -8.78 -9.60
N GLU A 34 -12.98 -9.23 -9.18
CA GLU A 34 -12.81 -9.96 -7.92
C GLU A 34 -13.26 -9.08 -6.76
N GLU A 35 -14.12 -9.61 -5.91
CA GLU A 35 -14.58 -8.97 -4.68
C GLU A 35 -13.61 -9.29 -3.53
N ILE A 36 -13.13 -8.27 -2.88
CA ILE A 36 -12.18 -8.36 -1.78
C ILE A 36 -12.88 -7.88 -0.52
N LYS A 37 -13.25 -8.83 0.33
CA LYS A 37 -13.87 -8.53 1.62
C LYS A 37 -12.81 -8.11 2.61
N LEU A 38 -12.95 -6.93 3.17
CA LEU A 38 -12.13 -6.40 4.24
C LEU A 38 -12.96 -6.34 5.51
N VAL A 39 -12.32 -6.67 6.62
CA VAL A 39 -12.91 -6.49 7.96
C VAL A 39 -11.96 -5.60 8.74
N ASP A 40 -12.48 -4.51 9.30
CA ASP A 40 -11.67 -3.65 10.13
C ASP A 40 -11.47 -4.25 11.53
N VAL A 41 -10.53 -3.69 12.28
CA VAL A 41 -10.20 -4.18 13.62
C VAL A 41 -11.35 -4.10 14.62
N SER A 42 -12.43 -3.39 14.30
CA SER A 42 -13.67 -3.32 15.09
C SER A 42 -14.76 -4.30 14.64
N GLY A 43 -14.52 -5.03 13.54
CA GLY A 43 -15.45 -5.98 12.95
C GLY A 43 -16.38 -5.39 11.88
N LYS A 44 -16.18 -4.15 11.45
CA LYS A 44 -16.93 -3.54 10.36
C LYS A 44 -16.45 -4.09 9.02
N GLU A 45 -17.37 -4.42 8.13
CA GLU A 45 -17.07 -4.94 6.80
C GLU A 45 -17.08 -3.85 5.73
N LEU A 46 -16.18 -3.97 4.76
CA LEU A 46 -16.13 -3.21 3.52
C LEU A 46 -15.69 -4.14 2.40
N THR A 47 -16.25 -3.99 1.20
CA THR A 47 -15.83 -4.79 0.05
C THR A 47 -15.23 -3.87 -1.02
N LEU A 48 -14.02 -4.18 -1.44
CA LEU A 48 -13.42 -3.62 -2.65
C LEU A 48 -13.71 -4.51 -3.84
N VAL A 49 -13.77 -3.91 -5.02
CA VAL A 49 -13.88 -4.61 -6.31
C VAL A 49 -12.66 -4.25 -7.14
N ARG A 50 -11.96 -5.26 -7.64
CA ARG A 50 -10.86 -5.07 -8.58
C ARG A 50 -11.36 -4.49 -9.90
N LYS A 51 -10.79 -3.39 -10.33
CA LYS A 51 -11.01 -2.76 -11.64
C LYS A 51 -9.79 -2.97 -12.54
N ASN A 52 -9.83 -2.52 -13.79
CA ASN A 52 -8.73 -2.73 -14.75
C ASN A 52 -7.37 -2.20 -14.25
N HIS A 53 -7.37 -1.05 -13.59
CA HIS A 53 -6.13 -0.37 -13.18
C HIS A 53 -6.09 -0.01 -11.69
N GLY A 54 -7.05 -0.49 -10.88
CA GLY A 54 -7.09 -0.18 -9.46
C GLY A 54 -8.26 -0.87 -8.77
N PHE A 55 -8.87 -0.20 -7.82
CA PHE A 55 -9.95 -0.73 -7.00
C PHE A 55 -11.10 0.29 -6.89
N ALA A 56 -12.30 -0.19 -6.58
CA ALA A 56 -13.43 0.66 -6.21
C ALA A 56 -14.15 0.06 -5.00
N ILE A 57 -14.86 0.87 -4.25
CA ILE A 57 -15.74 0.40 -3.17
C ILE A 57 -17.00 -0.19 -3.80
N LYS A 58 -17.35 -1.42 -3.44
CA LYS A 58 -18.58 -2.06 -3.92
C LYS A 58 -19.81 -1.23 -3.55
N ASN A 59 -20.67 -0.96 -4.52
CA ASN A 59 -21.87 -0.12 -4.40
C ASN A 59 -21.62 1.37 -4.08
N ASP A 60 -20.38 1.84 -4.16
CA ASP A 60 -20.03 3.25 -3.93
C ASP A 60 -18.81 3.65 -4.77
N GLU A 61 -18.84 3.29 -6.05
CA GLU A 61 -17.70 3.41 -6.96
C GLU A 61 -17.29 4.87 -7.25
N ASN A 62 -18.19 5.82 -7.03
CA ASN A 62 -17.94 7.25 -7.24
C ASN A 62 -17.12 7.92 -6.13
N LYS A 63 -16.99 7.27 -4.97
CA LYS A 63 -16.14 7.79 -3.91
C LYS A 63 -14.67 7.74 -4.28
N VAL A 64 -13.97 8.78 -3.89
CA VAL A 64 -12.51 8.75 -3.88
C VAL A 64 -12.06 7.84 -2.75
N LEU A 65 -11.29 6.83 -3.10
CA LEU A 65 -10.69 5.85 -2.19
C LEU A 65 -9.23 6.21 -1.97
N MET A 66 -8.82 6.39 -0.73
CA MET A 66 -7.41 6.42 -0.35
C MET A 66 -7.07 5.13 0.37
N ILE A 67 -6.01 4.46 -0.05
CA ILE A 67 -5.44 3.31 0.64
C ILE A 67 -4.11 3.77 1.24
N ASP A 68 -3.98 3.60 2.56
CA ASP A 68 -2.80 3.94 3.35
C ASP A 68 -2.14 2.66 3.86
N ILE A 69 -0.99 2.31 3.31
CA ILE A 69 -0.15 1.21 3.78
C ILE A 69 0.73 1.79 4.89
N PHE A 70 0.53 1.32 6.12
CA PHE A 70 1.15 1.91 7.29
C PHE A 70 1.54 0.85 8.33
N GLY A 71 2.30 1.25 9.37
CA GLY A 71 2.59 0.44 10.54
C GLY A 71 2.22 1.18 11.81
N THR A 72 1.72 0.46 12.81
CA THR A 72 1.40 1.06 14.12
C THR A 72 2.63 1.63 14.82
N PHE A 73 3.82 1.09 14.50
CA PHE A 73 5.13 1.51 15.00
C PHE A 73 5.76 2.70 14.25
N CYS A 74 5.15 3.13 13.14
CA CYS A 74 5.70 4.13 12.23
C CYS A 74 5.43 5.57 12.74
N PRO A 75 6.45 6.36 13.14
CA PRO A 75 6.23 7.68 13.72
C PRO A 75 5.52 8.68 12.80
N PRO A 76 5.84 8.80 11.48
CA PRO A 76 5.08 9.68 10.61
C PRO A 76 3.63 9.24 10.44
N CYS A 77 3.33 7.92 10.44
CA CYS A 77 1.96 7.40 10.40
C CYS A 77 1.16 7.82 11.63
N GLN A 78 1.77 7.70 12.82
CA GLN A 78 1.18 8.13 14.10
C GLN A 78 0.86 9.64 14.11
N LYS A 79 1.78 10.45 13.54
CA LYS A 79 1.66 11.92 13.54
C LYS A 79 0.52 12.43 12.67
N GLU A 80 0.22 11.78 11.55
CA GLU A 80 -0.81 12.23 10.60
C GLU A 80 -2.21 11.64 10.87
N ALA A 81 -2.31 10.59 11.69
CA ALA A 81 -3.52 9.80 11.89
C ALA A 81 -4.76 10.63 12.29
N ALA A 82 -4.61 11.55 13.24
CA ALA A 82 -5.71 12.41 13.69
C ALA A 82 -6.25 13.32 12.58
N GLU A 83 -5.35 13.92 11.79
CA GLU A 83 -5.73 14.81 10.68
C GLU A 83 -6.38 14.03 9.52
N LEU A 84 -5.91 12.80 9.25
CA LEU A 84 -6.54 11.90 8.28
C LEU A 84 -7.95 11.51 8.74
N THR A 85 -8.12 11.18 10.02
CA THR A 85 -9.44 10.92 10.63
C THR A 85 -10.37 12.10 10.44
N LYS A 86 -9.90 13.31 10.78
CA LYS A 86 -10.69 14.54 10.64
C LYS A 86 -11.13 14.72 9.18
N TYR A 87 -10.21 14.57 8.25
CA TYR A 87 -10.53 14.69 6.81
C TYR A 87 -11.57 13.65 6.36
N GLN A 88 -11.43 12.40 6.78
CA GLN A 88 -12.40 11.34 6.51
C GLN A 88 -13.79 11.68 7.02
N LEU A 89 -13.90 12.17 8.24
CA LEU A 89 -15.18 12.53 8.86
C LEU A 89 -15.86 13.71 8.16
N GLU A 90 -15.08 14.76 7.81
CA GLU A 90 -15.56 15.94 7.09
C GLU A 90 -16.02 15.64 5.66
N ASN A 91 -15.51 14.55 5.04
CA ASN A 91 -15.75 14.22 3.64
C ASN A 91 -16.36 12.83 3.41
N LYS A 92 -16.97 12.22 4.43
CA LYS A 92 -17.50 10.84 4.41
C LYS A 92 -18.42 10.50 3.24
N ASP A 93 -19.08 11.49 2.65
CA ASP A 93 -20.03 11.28 1.54
C ASP A 93 -19.32 11.10 0.18
N LYS A 94 -18.05 11.54 0.06
CA LYS A 94 -17.30 11.52 -1.20
C LYS A 94 -15.90 10.92 -1.07
N PHE A 95 -15.46 10.56 0.13
CA PHE A 95 -14.12 10.06 0.42
C PHE A 95 -14.16 8.89 1.39
N THR A 96 -13.31 7.91 1.16
CA THR A 96 -13.08 6.79 2.06
C THR A 96 -11.58 6.54 2.20
N LEU A 97 -11.11 6.48 3.45
CA LEU A 97 -9.75 6.10 3.82
C LEU A 97 -9.76 4.68 4.37
N ILE A 98 -8.89 3.83 3.84
CA ILE A 98 -8.61 2.48 4.33
C ILE A 98 -7.15 2.40 4.72
N GLY A 99 -6.88 2.06 5.96
CA GLY A 99 -5.54 1.72 6.44
C GLY A 99 -5.28 0.22 6.34
N LEU A 100 -4.14 -0.15 5.80
CA LEU A 100 -3.62 -1.53 5.75
C LEU A 100 -2.41 -1.60 6.67
N THR A 101 -2.48 -2.36 7.79
CA THR A 101 -1.28 -2.63 8.57
C THR A 101 -0.29 -3.45 7.75
N HIS A 102 0.98 -3.09 7.78
CA HIS A 102 2.02 -3.73 6.99
C HIS A 102 3.35 -3.80 7.75
N PHE A 103 4.16 -4.80 7.48
CA PHE A 103 5.44 -5.08 8.15
C PHE A 103 5.33 -5.36 9.66
N GLU A 104 4.17 -5.76 10.14
CA GLU A 104 3.95 -6.09 11.54
C GLU A 104 2.96 -7.25 11.69
N ASN A 105 3.06 -7.96 12.80
CA ASN A 105 2.14 -9.03 13.16
C ASN A 105 1.62 -8.74 14.57
N VAL A 106 0.57 -7.94 14.65
CA VAL A 106 -0.04 -7.49 15.91
C VAL A 106 -1.53 -7.91 15.96
N THR A 107 -2.11 -7.91 17.16
CA THR A 107 -3.54 -8.23 17.31
C THR A 107 -4.43 -7.04 16.96
N ASN A 108 -5.69 -7.30 16.63
CA ASN A 108 -6.68 -6.24 16.43
C ASN A 108 -6.83 -5.36 17.67
N GLU A 109 -6.79 -5.96 18.85
CA GLU A 109 -6.85 -5.24 20.12
C GLU A 109 -5.65 -4.31 20.32
N TYR A 110 -4.45 -4.73 19.91
CA TYR A 110 -3.28 -3.87 19.91
C TYR A 110 -3.46 -2.66 18.97
N VAL A 111 -3.94 -2.87 17.75
CA VAL A 111 -4.21 -1.77 16.81
C VAL A 111 -5.24 -0.80 17.37
N LEU A 112 -6.31 -1.31 17.98
CA LEU A 112 -7.35 -0.48 18.61
C LEU A 112 -6.80 0.40 19.74
N HIS A 113 -6.03 -0.17 20.65
CA HIS A 113 -5.57 0.54 21.86
C HIS A 113 -4.29 1.35 21.61
N GLU A 114 -3.28 0.75 20.97
CA GLU A 114 -1.96 1.36 20.84
C GLU A 114 -1.82 2.27 19.62
N PHE A 115 -2.73 2.15 18.64
CA PHE A 115 -2.72 3.05 17.49
C PHE A 115 -3.98 3.90 17.40
N MET A 116 -5.16 3.29 17.23
CA MET A 116 -6.38 4.06 16.97
C MET A 116 -6.75 5.00 18.11
N GLN A 117 -6.80 4.51 19.35
CA GLN A 117 -7.14 5.36 20.50
C GLN A 117 -6.04 6.37 20.83
N LYS A 118 -4.78 5.94 20.76
CA LYS A 118 -3.63 6.75 21.15
C LYS A 118 -3.37 7.91 20.18
N PHE A 119 -3.60 7.71 18.89
CA PHE A 119 -3.32 8.68 17.85
C PHE A 119 -4.58 9.21 17.14
N ASN A 120 -5.78 8.92 17.67
CA ASN A 120 -7.07 9.31 17.11
C ASN A 120 -7.27 8.87 15.65
N ALA A 121 -6.86 7.63 15.32
CA ALA A 121 -6.94 7.04 14.00
C ALA A 121 -8.30 6.35 13.78
N TYR A 122 -9.40 7.09 13.76
CA TYR A 122 -10.77 6.55 13.67
C TYR A 122 -11.28 6.45 12.24
N TYR A 123 -10.55 5.74 11.37
CA TYR A 123 -10.95 5.36 10.03
C TYR A 123 -10.93 3.83 9.89
N PHE A 124 -11.33 3.30 8.76
CA PHE A 124 -11.32 1.86 8.51
C PHE A 124 -9.88 1.34 8.47
N ILE A 125 -9.50 0.48 9.40
CA ILE A 125 -8.18 -0.14 9.48
C ILE A 125 -8.33 -1.66 9.47
N THR A 126 -7.80 -2.32 8.46
CA THR A 126 -7.73 -3.79 8.41
C THR A 126 -6.35 -4.28 8.85
N ASN A 127 -6.34 -5.41 9.58
CA ASN A 127 -5.15 -6.05 10.12
C ASN A 127 -5.05 -7.53 9.66
N ASP A 128 -5.71 -7.88 8.57
CA ASP A 128 -5.51 -9.16 7.89
C ASP A 128 -4.24 -9.11 7.05
N GLN A 129 -3.13 -9.58 7.62
CA GLN A 129 -1.82 -9.50 6.99
C GLN A 129 -1.82 -10.09 5.58
N LYS A 130 -2.46 -11.24 5.37
CA LYS A 130 -2.47 -11.91 4.07
C LYS A 130 -3.16 -11.07 2.98
N ILE A 131 -4.29 -10.45 3.32
CA ILE A 131 -5.01 -9.58 2.38
C ILE A 131 -4.29 -8.27 2.22
N ASN A 132 -3.77 -7.69 3.31
CA ASN A 132 -3.04 -6.44 3.28
C ASN A 132 -1.78 -6.54 2.42
N ASP A 133 -0.97 -7.60 2.60
CA ASP A 133 0.23 -7.84 1.79
C ASP A 133 -0.12 -8.04 0.31
N ARG A 134 -1.19 -8.79 0.02
CA ARG A 134 -1.65 -8.99 -1.36
C ARG A 134 -2.13 -7.68 -2.00
N LEU A 135 -2.83 -6.82 -1.25
CA LEU A 135 -3.25 -5.50 -1.72
C LEU A 135 -2.06 -4.58 -1.95
N ALA A 136 -1.12 -4.53 -1.01
CA ALA A 136 0.08 -3.73 -1.12
C ALA A 136 0.90 -4.12 -2.36
N GLU A 137 1.14 -5.41 -2.56
CA GLU A 137 1.85 -5.94 -3.74
C GLU A 137 1.12 -5.61 -5.05
N GLN A 138 -0.24 -5.75 -5.09
CA GLN A 138 -1.00 -5.38 -6.28
C GLN A 138 -0.89 -3.88 -6.58
N ILE A 139 -0.98 -3.03 -5.56
CA ILE A 139 -0.89 -1.58 -5.72
C ILE A 139 0.45 -1.18 -6.32
N VAL A 140 1.57 -1.68 -5.80
CA VAL A 140 2.89 -1.30 -6.32
C VAL A 140 3.13 -1.79 -7.74
N ARG A 141 2.57 -2.95 -8.10
CA ARG A 141 2.60 -3.46 -9.48
C ARG A 141 1.76 -2.60 -10.43
N ASP A 142 0.53 -2.26 -10.02
CA ASP A 142 -0.38 -1.45 -10.83
C ASP A 142 0.19 -0.06 -11.17
N ILE A 143 0.88 0.57 -10.21
CA ILE A 143 1.48 1.89 -10.42
C ILE A 143 2.93 1.83 -10.92
N GLU A 144 3.46 0.62 -11.16
CA GLU A 144 4.84 0.36 -11.59
C GLU A 144 5.91 0.91 -10.64
N TYR A 145 5.63 0.89 -9.34
CA TYR A 145 6.59 1.29 -8.31
C TYR A 145 7.72 0.25 -8.20
N LYS A 146 8.98 0.68 -8.35
CA LYS A 146 10.14 -0.22 -8.50
C LYS A 146 11.02 -0.33 -7.25
N HIS A 147 10.59 0.29 -6.15
CA HIS A 147 11.33 0.28 -4.91
C HIS A 147 10.59 -0.52 -3.84
N GLU A 148 11.26 -0.81 -2.75
CA GLU A 148 10.59 -1.34 -1.56
C GLU A 148 9.63 -0.32 -0.96
N ILE A 149 8.51 -0.80 -0.40
CA ILE A 149 7.54 0.06 0.27
C ILE A 149 8.18 0.63 1.53
N ALA A 150 8.23 1.95 1.64
CA ALA A 150 8.53 2.64 2.90
C ALA A 150 7.26 3.25 3.46
N LEU A 151 7.12 3.28 4.79
CA LEU A 151 5.89 3.70 5.46
C LEU A 151 5.92 5.17 5.92
N PRO A 152 4.78 5.86 5.84
CA PRO A 152 3.53 5.46 5.19
C PRO A 152 3.60 5.54 3.66
N PHE A 153 2.85 4.68 2.98
CA PHE A 153 2.71 4.70 1.52
C PHE A 153 1.22 4.79 1.16
N LYS A 154 0.84 5.83 0.43
CA LYS A 154 -0.58 6.07 0.13
C LYS A 154 -0.84 6.19 -1.35
N VAL A 155 -1.94 5.62 -1.80
CA VAL A 155 -2.48 5.83 -3.15
C VAL A 155 -3.89 6.39 -3.07
N VAL A 156 -4.27 7.15 -4.10
CA VAL A 156 -5.63 7.68 -4.26
C VAL A 156 -6.22 7.12 -5.54
N ILE A 157 -7.44 6.63 -5.44
CA ILE A 157 -8.14 5.97 -6.53
C ILE A 157 -9.51 6.64 -6.70
N LYS A 158 -9.90 6.92 -7.95
CA LYS A 158 -11.23 7.39 -8.31
C LYS A 158 -11.69 6.65 -9.56
N ASN A 159 -12.93 6.18 -9.56
CA ASN A 159 -13.51 5.41 -10.68
C ASN A 159 -12.66 4.18 -11.08
N GLY A 160 -11.98 3.56 -10.11
CA GLY A 160 -11.10 2.41 -10.36
C GLY A 160 -9.73 2.73 -10.97
N GLU A 161 -9.32 4.02 -11.00
CA GLU A 161 -8.05 4.49 -11.57
C GLU A 161 -7.20 5.21 -10.53
N TYR A 162 -5.89 4.88 -10.47
CA TYR A 162 -4.94 5.61 -9.61
C TYR A 162 -4.75 7.02 -10.09
N GLN A 163 -4.87 7.96 -9.17
CA GLN A 163 -4.81 9.38 -9.45
C GLN A 163 -3.38 9.91 -9.39
N ILE A 164 -3.14 10.98 -10.16
CA ILE A 164 -1.87 11.70 -10.08
C ILE A 164 -1.86 12.61 -8.87
N LEU A 165 -0.75 12.60 -8.17
CA LEU A 165 -0.55 13.26 -6.88
C LEU A 165 0.70 14.13 -6.90
N THR A 166 0.87 14.93 -5.87
CA THR A 166 2.08 15.72 -5.64
C THR A 166 3.09 14.89 -4.84
N ASP A 167 4.29 14.75 -5.37
CA ASP A 167 5.41 14.12 -4.67
C ASP A 167 5.74 14.87 -3.37
N VAL A 168 5.88 14.13 -2.27
CA VAL A 168 6.03 14.69 -0.92
C VAL A 168 7.36 15.44 -0.76
N ASP A 169 8.42 14.92 -1.38
CA ASP A 169 9.77 15.45 -1.23
C ASP A 169 10.05 16.61 -2.18
N SER A 170 9.76 16.45 -3.46
CA SER A 170 10.03 17.47 -4.48
C SER A 170 8.94 18.54 -4.58
N GLY A 171 7.72 18.26 -4.11
CA GLY A 171 6.56 19.09 -4.29
C GLY A 171 6.03 19.14 -5.73
N GLN A 172 6.55 18.30 -6.64
CA GLN A 172 6.11 18.25 -8.04
C GLN A 172 4.88 17.35 -8.20
N TYR A 173 3.92 17.79 -8.97
CA TYR A 173 2.75 17.01 -9.35
C TYR A 173 3.13 16.04 -10.48
N GLY A 174 2.86 14.73 -10.33
CA GLY A 174 3.20 13.77 -11.38
C GLY A 174 3.43 12.33 -10.93
N VAL A 175 3.30 12.04 -9.62
CA VAL A 175 3.42 10.68 -9.07
C VAL A 175 2.05 10.06 -8.77
N ARG A 176 1.98 8.75 -8.57
CA ARG A 176 0.73 8.03 -8.24
C ARG A 176 0.64 7.61 -6.78
N TYR A 177 1.51 8.15 -5.94
CA TYR A 177 1.59 7.79 -4.52
C TYR A 177 2.09 8.96 -3.68
N TYR A 178 1.80 8.91 -2.40
CA TYR A 178 2.52 9.66 -1.39
C TYR A 178 3.44 8.71 -0.65
N LEU A 179 4.71 9.04 -0.56
CA LEU A 179 5.71 8.33 0.23
C LEU A 179 6.11 9.19 1.42
N GLY A 180 6.06 8.60 2.63
CA GLY A 180 6.31 9.35 3.86
C GLY A 180 5.10 10.16 4.34
N GLY A 181 5.29 10.87 5.46
CA GLY A 181 4.23 11.67 6.08
C GLY A 181 3.86 12.88 5.24
N ILE A 182 2.61 12.99 4.83
CA ILE A 182 2.12 14.12 4.05
C ILE A 182 1.49 15.20 4.93
N LYS A 183 1.73 16.46 4.59
CA LYS A 183 0.93 17.55 5.15
C LYS A 183 -0.49 17.46 4.59
N VAL A 184 -1.48 17.34 5.47
CA VAL A 184 -2.90 17.21 5.08
C VAL A 184 -3.38 18.37 4.21
N THR A 185 -2.83 19.57 4.37
CA THR A 185 -3.10 20.70 3.47
C THR A 185 -2.76 20.40 2.02
N LYS A 186 -1.60 19.76 1.78
CA LYS A 186 -1.18 19.36 0.43
C LYS A 186 -2.04 18.25 -0.15
N MET A 187 -2.36 17.26 0.67
CA MET A 187 -3.33 16.22 0.31
C MET A 187 -4.68 16.82 -0.10
N LYS A 188 -5.18 17.82 0.65
CA LYS A 188 -6.45 18.51 0.32
C LYS A 188 -6.41 19.22 -1.03
N GLU A 189 -5.28 19.81 -1.41
CA GLU A 189 -5.10 20.45 -2.73
C GLU A 189 -5.21 19.43 -3.87
N ASP A 190 -4.56 18.28 -3.74
CA ASP A 190 -4.64 17.22 -4.74
C ASP A 190 -6.04 16.60 -4.80
N LEU A 191 -6.65 16.32 -3.65
CA LEU A 191 -8.01 15.77 -3.59
C LEU A 191 -9.04 16.73 -4.17
N ALA A 192 -8.88 18.06 -4.00
CA ALA A 192 -9.75 19.05 -4.63
C ALA A 192 -9.73 18.92 -6.17
N LYS A 193 -8.54 18.79 -6.77
CA LYS A 193 -8.41 18.55 -8.23
C LYS A 193 -9.09 17.24 -8.64
N ILE A 194 -8.86 16.15 -7.86
CA ILE A 194 -9.42 14.83 -8.14
C ILE A 194 -10.96 14.86 -8.09
N TYR A 195 -11.57 15.61 -7.18
CA TYR A 195 -13.03 15.73 -7.12
C TYR A 195 -13.61 16.40 -8.38
N GLU A 196 -12.87 17.30 -9.03
CA GLU A 196 -13.31 18.02 -10.22
C GLU A 196 -13.17 17.18 -11.50
N THR A 197 -12.37 16.12 -11.52
CA THR A 197 -12.27 15.20 -12.67
C THR A 197 -13.57 14.42 -12.85
N LYS A 198 -14.03 14.28 -14.09
CA LYS A 198 -15.25 13.51 -14.44
C LYS A 198 -14.97 12.02 -14.48
#